data_3f931407c00d4c8f46afc7749bdec2fd
#
_entry.id   3f931407c00d4c8f46afc7749bdec2fd
#
_cell.length_a   1.000
_cell.length_b   1.000
_cell.length_c   1.000
_cell.angle_alpha   90.00
_cell.angle_beta   90.00
_cell.angle_gamma   90.00
#
_symmetry.space_group_name_H-M   'P 1'
#
loop_
_entity.id
_entity.type
_entity.pdbx_description
1 polymer ?
#
loop_
_entity_poly.entity_id
_entity_poly.type
_entity_poly.pdbx_seq_one_letter_code
_entity_poly.pdbx_strand_id
1 'polypeptide(L)'
;MCQALVPLMIQAGYGRVVNVSSSLGQLNGMSDEERVPAYQLSKAALNAVTLMVADAALGKNVMVNSVCPGWTRTDLGGPDAPQSVEEGAVTIVWLATHPNGGPTGDFFRDKKRIKW
;
A
#
# COMPACT_ATOMS: atom_id res chain seq x y z
N MET A 1 11.30 -9.02 -2.17
CA MET A 1 11.45 -8.28 -0.89
C MET A 1 10.60 -8.92 0.21
N CYS A 2 9.27 -9.02 0.13
CA CYS A 2 8.44 -9.64 1.18
C CYS A 2 8.89 -11.05 1.56
N GLN A 3 9.20 -11.92 0.60
CA GLN A 3 9.69 -13.29 0.86
C GLN A 3 10.97 -13.34 1.71
N ALA A 4 11.83 -12.34 1.60
CA ALA A 4 13.08 -12.29 2.36
C ALA A 4 12.90 -11.63 3.74
N LEU A 5 12.08 -10.60 3.85
CA LEU A 5 11.98 -9.77 5.07
C LEU A 5 10.86 -10.20 6.02
N VAL A 6 9.70 -10.64 5.50
CA VAL A 6 8.56 -11.00 6.36
C VAL A 6 8.85 -12.15 7.31
N PRO A 7 9.56 -13.23 6.91
CA PRO A 7 9.96 -14.28 7.86
C PRO A 7 10.81 -13.76 9.04
N LEU A 8 11.71 -12.82 8.77
CA LEU A 8 12.53 -12.18 9.81
C LEU A 8 11.70 -11.31 10.75
N MET A 9 10.71 -10.56 10.21
CA MET A 9 9.76 -9.80 11.01
C MET A 9 8.90 -10.69 11.90
N ILE A 10 8.45 -11.84 11.37
CA ILE A 10 7.69 -12.83 12.12
C ILE A 10 8.55 -13.39 13.27
N GLN A 11 9.79 -13.73 13.01
CA GLN A 11 10.72 -14.22 14.01
C GLN A 11 11.01 -13.17 15.09
N ALA A 12 11.11 -11.90 14.71
CA ALA A 12 11.31 -10.78 15.64
C ALA A 12 10.04 -10.42 16.43
N GLY A 13 8.87 -10.94 16.05
CA GLY A 13 7.58 -10.61 16.68
C GLY A 13 7.10 -9.18 16.40
N TYR A 14 7.64 -8.54 15.36
CA TYR A 14 7.28 -7.19 14.96
C TYR A 14 7.58 -6.95 13.48
N GLY A 15 6.64 -6.31 12.77
CA GLY A 15 6.87 -5.86 11.39
C GLY A 15 5.76 -4.93 10.89
N ARG A 16 6.16 -4.01 10.02
CA ARG A 16 5.25 -3.10 9.30
C ARG A 16 5.65 -3.08 7.83
N VAL A 17 4.80 -3.65 7.00
CA VAL A 17 4.98 -3.67 5.54
C VAL A 17 3.94 -2.75 4.92
N VAL A 18 4.41 -1.74 4.20
CA VAL A 18 3.55 -0.78 3.51
C VAL A 18 3.87 -0.83 2.02
N ASN A 19 2.98 -1.41 1.25
CA ASN A 19 3.10 -1.50 -0.19
C ASN A 19 2.49 -0.24 -0.84
N VAL A 20 3.34 0.58 -1.44
CA VAL A 20 2.90 1.81 -2.10
C VAL A 20 2.23 1.46 -3.44
N SER A 21 0.91 1.37 -3.40
CA SER A 21 0.05 1.07 -4.54
C SER A 21 -0.55 2.34 -5.14
N SER A 22 -1.69 2.25 -5.77
CA SER A 22 -2.43 3.34 -6.39
C SER A 22 -3.92 3.02 -6.42
N SER A 23 -4.77 4.04 -6.35
CA SER A 23 -6.20 3.89 -6.63
C SER A 23 -6.48 3.34 -8.03
N LEU A 24 -5.56 3.54 -8.98
CA LEU A 24 -5.64 2.94 -10.31
C LEU A 24 -5.49 1.40 -10.29
N GLY A 25 -5.00 0.82 -9.20
CA GLY A 25 -4.95 -0.63 -8.99
C GLY A 25 -6.17 -1.21 -8.28
N GLN A 26 -7.21 -0.41 -8.02
CA GLN A 26 -8.47 -0.90 -7.48
C GLN A 26 -9.22 -1.71 -8.55
N LEU A 27 -9.63 -2.92 -8.22
CA LEU A 27 -10.49 -3.72 -9.13
C LEU A 27 -11.90 -3.15 -9.21
N ASN A 28 -12.36 -2.56 -8.10
CA ASN A 28 -13.65 -1.89 -8.05
C ASN A 28 -13.59 -0.56 -8.82
N GLY A 29 -14.24 -0.51 -9.98
CA GLY A 29 -14.27 0.66 -10.85
C GLY A 29 -13.06 0.79 -11.78
N MET A 30 -12.28 -0.27 -11.97
CA MET A 30 -11.19 -0.26 -12.96
C MET A 30 -11.76 0.02 -14.36
N SER A 31 -11.18 0.98 -15.06
CA SER A 31 -11.57 1.38 -16.41
C SER A 31 -10.33 1.69 -17.27
N ASP A 32 -10.51 1.81 -18.57
CA ASP A 32 -9.43 2.17 -19.52
C ASP A 32 -9.30 3.70 -19.73
N GLU A 33 -10.03 4.50 -18.99
CA GLU A 33 -10.05 5.98 -19.16
C GLU A 33 -8.65 6.60 -19.01
N GLU A 34 -7.88 6.10 -18.04
CA GLU A 34 -6.52 6.59 -17.77
C GLU A 34 -5.47 6.13 -18.80
N ARG A 35 -5.80 5.14 -19.64
CA ARG A 35 -4.93 4.58 -20.70
C ARG A 35 -3.55 4.13 -20.22
N VAL A 36 -3.48 3.58 -19.00
CA VAL A 36 -2.25 3.06 -18.39
C VAL A 36 -2.42 1.62 -17.89
N PRO A 37 -2.88 0.68 -18.74
CA PRO A 37 -3.29 -0.67 -18.32
C PRO A 37 -2.16 -1.45 -17.62
N ALA A 38 -0.93 -1.35 -18.12
CA ALA A 38 0.21 -2.04 -17.50
C ALA A 38 0.47 -1.55 -16.08
N TYR A 39 0.35 -0.24 -15.83
CA TYR A 39 0.48 0.33 -14.50
C TYR A 39 -0.67 -0.14 -13.59
N GLN A 40 -1.91 -0.05 -14.05
CA GLN A 40 -3.11 -0.51 -13.32
C GLN A 40 -2.96 -1.98 -12.91
N LEU A 41 -2.61 -2.87 -13.86
CA LEU A 41 -2.39 -4.29 -13.59
C LEU A 41 -1.25 -4.53 -12.59
N SER A 42 -0.15 -3.78 -12.69
CA SER A 42 0.97 -3.90 -11.75
C SER A 42 0.56 -3.54 -10.32
N LYS A 43 -0.29 -2.51 -10.15
CA LYS A 43 -0.79 -2.08 -8.84
C LYS A 43 -1.89 -2.99 -8.29
N ALA A 44 -2.74 -3.55 -9.15
CA ALA A 44 -3.69 -4.59 -8.77
C ALA A 44 -2.95 -5.87 -8.30
N ALA A 45 -1.90 -6.28 -9.01
CA ALA A 45 -1.06 -7.40 -8.58
C ALA A 45 -0.37 -7.12 -7.23
N LEU A 46 0.11 -5.90 -6.99
CA LEU A 46 0.70 -5.52 -5.70
C LEU A 46 -0.35 -5.55 -4.57
N ASN A 47 -1.58 -5.17 -4.85
CA ASN A 47 -2.69 -5.27 -3.91
C ASN A 47 -2.98 -6.74 -3.55
N ALA A 48 -2.99 -7.64 -4.54
CA ALA A 48 -3.13 -9.07 -4.31
C ALA A 48 -1.98 -9.64 -3.46
N VAL A 49 -0.74 -9.27 -3.75
CA VAL A 49 0.44 -9.64 -2.93
C VAL A 49 0.27 -9.17 -1.49
N THR A 50 -0.26 -7.96 -1.27
CA THR A 50 -0.52 -7.43 0.08
C THR A 50 -1.44 -8.34 0.87
N LEU A 51 -2.55 -8.77 0.27
CA LEU A 51 -3.51 -9.68 0.91
C LEU A 51 -2.88 -11.05 1.24
N MET A 52 -2.15 -11.63 0.30
CA MET A 52 -1.49 -12.92 0.49
C MET A 52 -0.44 -12.88 1.61
N VAL A 53 0.35 -11.81 1.68
CA VAL A 53 1.39 -11.65 2.71
C VAL A 53 0.76 -11.32 4.07
N ALA A 54 -0.31 -10.53 4.11
CA ALA A 54 -1.07 -10.25 5.33
C ALA A 54 -1.65 -11.53 5.94
N ASP A 55 -2.25 -12.39 5.12
CA ASP A 55 -2.78 -13.69 5.53
C ASP A 55 -1.68 -14.60 6.09
N ALA A 56 -0.56 -14.72 5.39
CA ALA A 56 0.59 -15.51 5.83
C ALA A 56 1.21 -15.02 7.16
N ALA A 57 1.07 -13.74 7.48
CA ALA A 57 1.56 -13.11 8.70
C ALA A 57 0.49 -12.98 9.81
N LEU A 58 -0.69 -13.56 9.62
CA LEU A 58 -1.81 -13.42 10.55
C LEU A 58 -1.44 -13.90 11.97
N GLY A 59 -1.75 -13.08 12.97
CA GLY A 59 -1.47 -13.39 14.38
C GLY A 59 0.02 -13.24 14.80
N LYS A 60 0.90 -12.73 13.92
CA LYS A 60 2.35 -12.64 14.18
C LYS A 60 2.84 -11.22 14.51
N ASN A 61 1.95 -10.27 14.80
CA ASN A 61 2.27 -8.85 15.01
C ASN A 61 3.07 -8.23 13.83
N VAL A 62 2.86 -8.75 12.64
CA VAL A 62 3.36 -8.20 11.38
C VAL A 62 2.15 -7.66 10.62
N MET A 63 2.09 -6.36 10.44
CA MET A 63 1.00 -5.70 9.71
C MET A 63 1.43 -5.40 8.28
N VAL A 64 0.59 -5.78 7.32
CA VAL A 64 0.88 -5.66 5.89
C VAL A 64 -0.29 -4.97 5.22
N ASN A 65 -0.07 -3.78 4.68
CA ASN A 65 -1.13 -2.97 4.08
C ASN A 65 -0.67 -2.36 2.75
N SER A 66 -1.62 -2.08 1.87
CA SER A 66 -1.42 -1.22 0.71
C SER A 66 -1.81 0.22 1.03
N VAL A 67 -1.15 1.17 0.35
CA VAL A 67 -1.47 2.59 0.43
C VAL A 67 -1.49 3.22 -0.96
N CYS A 68 -2.47 4.06 -1.22
CA CYS A 68 -2.46 5.01 -2.33
C CYS A 68 -2.01 6.37 -1.77
N PRO A 69 -0.86 6.91 -2.18
CA PRO A 69 -0.40 8.22 -1.73
C PRO A 69 -1.20 9.39 -2.32
N GLY A 70 -2.04 9.12 -3.34
CA GLY A 70 -2.64 10.16 -4.17
C GLY A 70 -1.70 10.59 -5.31
N TRP A 71 -2.11 11.62 -6.06
CA TRP A 71 -1.28 12.18 -7.14
C TRP A 71 -0.32 13.22 -6.55
N THR A 72 0.95 12.83 -6.47
CA THR A 72 2.00 13.51 -5.71
C THR A 72 3.09 14.04 -6.64
N ARG A 73 3.58 15.26 -6.41
CA ARG A 73 4.66 15.91 -7.17
C ARG A 73 5.98 15.17 -6.96
N THR A 74 6.25 14.26 -7.86
CA THR A 74 7.48 13.44 -7.98
C THR A 74 7.87 13.39 -9.45
N ASP A 75 9.00 12.79 -9.77
CA ASP A 75 9.40 12.55 -11.17
C ASP A 75 8.33 11.78 -11.94
N LEU A 76 7.62 10.86 -11.28
CA LEU A 76 6.53 10.09 -11.87
C LEU A 76 5.24 10.91 -11.98
N GLY A 77 4.90 11.67 -10.95
CA GLY A 77 3.63 12.42 -10.87
C GLY A 77 3.64 13.73 -11.65
N GLY A 78 4.82 14.26 -11.93
CA GLY A 78 4.99 15.55 -12.63
C GLY A 78 4.72 16.79 -11.75
N PRO A 79 5.02 17.97 -12.30
CA PRO A 79 4.92 19.24 -11.55
C PRO A 79 3.47 19.67 -11.28
N ASP A 80 2.52 19.21 -12.08
CA ASP A 80 1.10 19.60 -11.98
C ASP A 80 0.33 18.81 -10.92
N ALA A 81 0.96 17.83 -10.27
CA ALA A 81 0.33 17.05 -9.22
C ALA A 81 -0.06 17.93 -8.02
N PRO A 82 -1.28 17.78 -7.48
CA PRO A 82 -1.80 18.67 -6.44
C PRO A 82 -1.08 18.51 -5.09
N GLN A 83 -0.61 17.30 -4.76
CA GLN A 83 -0.03 17.00 -3.45
C GLN A 83 1.50 17.16 -3.45
N SER A 84 2.05 17.66 -2.35
CA SER A 84 3.48 17.62 -2.10
C SER A 84 3.96 16.21 -1.76
N VAL A 85 5.27 15.98 -1.75
CA VAL A 85 5.87 14.70 -1.34
C VAL A 85 5.55 14.39 0.12
N GLU A 86 5.59 15.41 0.99
CA GLU A 86 5.29 15.29 2.41
C GLU A 86 3.84 14.88 2.63
N GLU A 87 2.89 15.51 1.93
CA GLU A 87 1.46 15.16 1.98
C GLU A 87 1.21 13.72 1.52
N GLY A 88 1.82 13.30 0.41
CA GLY A 88 1.74 11.92 -0.09
C GLY A 88 2.33 10.89 0.87
N ALA A 89 3.34 11.26 1.65
CA ALA A 89 4.00 10.38 2.61
C ALA A 89 3.20 10.17 3.92
N VAL A 90 2.27 11.04 4.27
CA VAL A 90 1.57 11.03 5.58
C VAL A 90 0.95 9.68 5.90
N THR A 91 0.20 9.08 4.97
CA THR A 91 -0.47 7.79 5.19
C THR A 91 0.53 6.63 5.21
N ILE A 92 1.60 6.72 4.43
CA ILE A 92 2.69 5.72 4.40
C ILE A 92 3.36 5.66 5.77
N VAL A 93 3.79 6.82 6.28
CA VAL A 93 4.45 6.92 7.59
C VAL A 93 3.51 6.47 8.72
N TRP A 94 2.24 6.89 8.68
CA TRP A 94 1.23 6.48 9.66
C TRP A 94 1.08 4.96 9.73
N LEU A 95 1.05 4.24 8.60
CA LEU A 95 1.01 2.78 8.56
C LEU A 95 2.32 2.15 9.03
N ALA A 96 3.47 2.71 8.63
CA ALA A 96 4.79 2.19 8.99
C ALA A 96 5.12 2.34 10.49
N THR A 97 4.49 3.30 11.18
CA THR A 97 4.69 3.58 12.60
C THR A 97 3.48 3.21 13.47
N HIS A 98 2.51 2.49 12.90
CA HIS A 98 1.29 2.12 13.62
C HIS A 98 1.60 1.24 14.83
N PRO A 99 0.99 1.49 16.00
CA PRO A 99 1.15 0.65 17.19
C PRO A 99 0.67 -0.79 16.95
N ASN A 100 1.02 -1.70 17.84
CA ASN A 100 0.57 -3.08 17.77
C ASN A 100 -0.95 -3.20 17.79
N GLY A 101 -1.50 -4.22 17.11
CA GLY A 101 -2.93 -4.43 17.01
C GLY A 101 -3.63 -3.52 15.98
N GLY A 102 -2.88 -2.86 15.11
CA GLY A 102 -3.42 -2.05 14.04
C GLY A 102 -3.93 -2.86 12.83
N PRO A 103 -4.28 -2.16 11.75
CA PRO A 103 -4.84 -2.79 10.56
C PRO A 103 -3.82 -3.67 9.83
N THR A 104 -4.31 -4.76 9.23
CA THR A 104 -3.54 -5.62 8.33
C THR A 104 -4.46 -6.17 7.25
N GLY A 105 -3.94 -6.33 6.03
CA GLY A 105 -4.74 -6.79 4.90
C GLY A 105 -5.73 -5.74 4.37
N ASP A 106 -5.41 -4.47 4.55
CA ASP A 106 -6.28 -3.37 4.14
C ASP A 106 -5.60 -2.45 3.12
N PHE A 107 -6.40 -1.69 2.38
CA PHE A 107 -5.95 -0.66 1.45
C PHE A 107 -6.35 0.73 1.96
N PHE A 108 -5.40 1.67 1.97
CA PHE A 108 -5.58 2.98 2.56
C PHE A 108 -5.31 4.13 1.60
N ARG A 109 -6.06 5.22 1.78
CA ARG A 109 -5.77 6.56 1.27
C ARG A 109 -6.21 7.58 2.32
N ASP A 110 -5.43 8.62 2.57
CA ASP A 110 -5.73 9.69 3.55
C ASP A 110 -6.11 9.13 4.94
N LYS A 111 -5.38 8.08 5.40
CA LYS A 111 -5.62 7.32 6.63
C LYS A 111 -7.01 6.65 6.73
N LYS A 112 -7.74 6.55 5.62
CA LYS A 112 -9.04 5.88 5.52
C LYS A 112 -8.93 4.62 4.69
N ARG A 113 -9.66 3.58 5.08
CA ARG A 113 -9.78 2.37 4.26
C ARG A 113 -10.52 2.69 2.96
N ILE A 114 -9.97 2.18 1.86
CA ILE A 114 -10.62 2.21 0.55
C ILE A 114 -10.80 0.79 0.02
N LYS A 115 -11.64 0.62 -1.00
CA LYS A 115 -11.89 -0.70 -1.61
C LYS A 115 -10.67 -1.16 -2.41
N TRP A 116 -10.59 -2.48 -2.57
CA TRP A 116 -9.63 -3.13 -3.45
C TRP A 116 -9.97 -2.96 -4.94
#